data_15eea63b1a6fc5516531b36739adbf91
#
_entry.id   15eea63b1a6fc5516531b36739adbf91
#
_cell.length_a   1.000
_cell.length_b   1.000
_cell.length_c   1.000
_cell.angle_alpha   90.00
_cell.angle_beta   90.00
_cell.angle_gamma   90.00
#
_symmetry.space_group_name_H-M   'P 1'
#
loop_
_entity.id
_entity.type
_entity.pdbx_description
1 polymer ?
#
loop_
_entity_poly.entity_id
_entity_poly.type
_entity_poly.pdbx_seq_one_letter_code
_entity_poly.pdbx_strand_id
1 'polypeptide(L)'
;MDAELLQYATGEEVQLGDRVQFSGTFATVVVVSDGETYQTAPGYEDYAGVERGVTICDDDGEITTIDDKDERLIFLERGTV
;
A
#
# COMPACT_ATOMS: atom_id res chain seq x y z
N MET A 1 8.00 -7.86 -20.92
CA MET A 1 8.64 -7.12 -19.83
C MET A 1 7.80 -7.18 -18.57
N ASP A 2 8.38 -7.54 -17.48
CA ASP A 2 7.64 -7.66 -16.25
C ASP A 2 7.38 -6.29 -15.63
N ALA A 3 6.19 -6.12 -15.07
CA ALA A 3 5.92 -4.93 -14.31
C ALA A 3 6.85 -4.89 -13.10
N GLU A 4 7.30 -3.70 -12.78
CA GLU A 4 8.15 -3.54 -11.62
C GLU A 4 7.29 -3.64 -10.37
N LEU A 5 7.63 -4.56 -9.46
CA LEU A 5 6.89 -4.73 -8.23
C LEU A 5 7.12 -3.55 -7.30
N LEU A 6 6.08 -3.16 -6.61
CA LEU A 6 6.18 -2.14 -5.57
C LEU A 6 6.86 -2.75 -4.35
N GLN A 7 7.77 -2.00 -3.77
CA GLN A 7 8.54 -2.44 -2.60
C GLN A 7 8.58 -1.33 -1.56
N TYR A 8 8.66 -1.74 -0.31
CA TYR A 8 8.97 -0.81 0.78
C TYR A 8 10.43 -0.37 0.67
N ALA A 9 10.78 0.70 1.40
CA ALA A 9 12.16 1.17 1.42
C ALA A 9 13.14 0.10 1.89
N THR A 10 12.68 -0.84 2.71
CA THR A 10 13.50 -1.93 3.21
C THR A 10 13.54 -3.13 2.29
N GLY A 11 12.82 -3.10 1.15
CA GLY A 11 12.94 -4.10 0.11
C GLY A 11 11.85 -5.15 0.05
N GLU A 12 10.98 -5.25 1.07
CA GLU A 12 9.88 -6.21 1.02
C GLU A 12 8.88 -5.81 -0.05
N GLU A 13 8.26 -6.79 -0.69
CA GLU A 13 7.21 -6.53 -1.66
C GLU A 13 5.95 -6.01 -0.96
N VAL A 14 5.34 -4.97 -1.51
CA VAL A 14 4.09 -4.44 -0.98
C VAL A 14 2.94 -5.34 -1.42
N GLN A 15 2.13 -5.80 -0.46
CA GLN A 15 0.97 -6.65 -0.75
C GLN A 15 -0.26 -6.14 0.01
N LEU A 16 -1.43 -6.44 -0.55
CA LEU A 16 -2.68 -6.10 0.12
C LEU A 16 -2.74 -6.76 1.50
N GLY A 17 -3.26 -6.01 2.46
CA GLY A 17 -3.42 -6.50 3.82
C GLY A 17 -2.20 -6.34 4.70
N ASP A 18 -1.07 -5.89 4.15
CA ASP A 18 0.12 -5.66 4.96
C ASP A 18 -0.17 -4.64 6.06
N ARG A 19 0.31 -4.94 7.25
CA ARG A 19 0.29 -3.97 8.35
C ARG A 19 1.53 -3.12 8.26
N VAL A 20 1.34 -1.81 8.33
CA VAL A 20 2.42 -0.85 8.16
C VAL A 20 2.28 0.27 9.17
N GLN A 21 3.34 1.05 9.28
CA GLN A 21 3.33 2.29 10.05
C GLN A 21 3.74 3.42 9.11
N PHE A 22 2.97 4.49 9.08
CA PHE A 22 3.28 5.63 8.24
C PHE A 22 3.30 6.89 9.11
N SER A 23 4.47 7.51 9.22
CA SER A 23 4.67 8.70 10.06
C SER A 23 4.16 8.49 11.49
N GLY A 24 4.35 7.29 12.03
CA GLY A 24 3.94 6.97 13.40
C GLY A 24 2.52 6.47 13.55
N THR A 25 1.76 6.39 12.46
CA THR A 25 0.37 5.93 12.51
C THR A 25 0.27 4.52 11.91
N PHE A 26 -0.40 3.61 12.61
CA PHE A 26 -0.60 2.26 12.12
C PHE A 26 -1.68 2.21 11.07
N ALA A 27 -1.47 1.43 10.03
CA ALA A 27 -2.39 1.36 8.89
C ALA A 27 -2.31 -0.01 8.21
N THR A 28 -3.23 -0.23 7.28
CA THR A 28 -3.27 -1.45 6.46
C THR A 28 -3.25 -1.06 4.99
N VAL A 29 -2.49 -1.80 4.19
CA VAL A 29 -2.44 -1.58 2.74
C VAL A 29 -3.74 -2.05 2.12
N VAL A 30 -4.45 -1.16 1.43
CA VAL A 30 -5.75 -1.46 0.84
C VAL A 30 -5.78 -1.35 -0.68
N VAL A 31 -4.80 -0.66 -1.28
CA VAL A 31 -4.66 -0.60 -2.74
C VAL A 31 -3.18 -0.60 -3.08
N VAL A 32 -2.81 -1.40 -4.08
CA VAL A 32 -1.46 -1.41 -4.63
C VAL A 32 -1.57 -1.18 -6.13
N SER A 33 -0.91 -0.15 -6.65
CA SER A 33 -0.94 0.17 -8.07
C SER A 33 0.46 0.36 -8.61
N ASP A 34 0.77 -0.26 -9.74
CA ASP A 34 2.06 -0.09 -10.39
C ASP A 34 2.03 0.96 -11.50
N GLY A 35 0.90 1.64 -11.66
CA GLY A 35 0.73 2.65 -12.70
C GLY A 35 0.03 2.11 -13.93
N GLU A 36 -0.08 0.80 -14.10
CA GLU A 36 -0.77 0.17 -15.21
C GLU A 36 -1.92 -0.70 -14.74
N THR A 37 -1.68 -1.47 -13.69
CA THR A 37 -2.70 -2.31 -13.07
C THR A 37 -2.74 -2.04 -11.58
N TYR A 38 -3.80 -2.49 -10.94
CA TYR A 38 -3.95 -2.28 -9.51
C TYR A 38 -4.68 -3.46 -8.89
N GLN A 39 -4.46 -3.61 -7.58
CA GLN A 39 -5.19 -4.56 -6.74
C GLN A 39 -5.82 -3.79 -5.60
N THR A 40 -7.04 -4.15 -5.22
CA THR A 40 -7.75 -3.49 -4.13
C THR A 40 -8.25 -4.52 -3.13
N ALA A 41 -8.26 -4.13 -1.86
CA ALA A 41 -8.93 -4.91 -0.83
C ALA A 41 -10.45 -4.76 -1.00
N PRO A 42 -11.24 -5.74 -0.56
CA PRO A 42 -12.70 -5.63 -0.65
C PRO A 42 -13.20 -4.34 0.04
N GLY A 43 -14.05 -3.61 -0.66
CA GLY A 43 -14.60 -2.36 -0.16
C GLY A 43 -13.82 -1.12 -0.51
N TYR A 44 -12.67 -1.26 -1.15
CA TYR A 44 -11.80 -0.13 -1.48
C TYR A 44 -11.65 0.10 -2.98
N GLU A 45 -12.51 -0.50 -3.78
CA GLU A 45 -12.41 -0.39 -5.24
C GLU A 45 -12.52 1.05 -5.73
N ASP A 46 -13.26 1.88 -5.02
CA ASP A 46 -13.43 3.28 -5.39
C ASP A 46 -12.16 4.12 -5.21
N TYR A 47 -11.21 3.60 -4.47
CA TYR A 47 -9.94 4.29 -4.23
C TYR A 47 -8.86 3.87 -5.22
N ALA A 48 -9.16 2.90 -6.08
CA ALA A 48 -8.20 2.45 -7.06
C ALA A 48 -8.01 3.52 -8.13
N GLY A 49 -6.76 3.81 -8.43
CA GLY A 49 -6.43 4.78 -9.45
C GLY A 49 -5.36 4.22 -10.36
N VAL A 50 -5.01 4.99 -11.37
CA VAL A 50 -3.97 4.56 -12.31
C VAL A 50 -2.60 5.07 -11.91
N GLU A 51 -2.50 5.87 -10.87
CA GLU A 51 -1.21 6.35 -10.40
C GLU A 51 -0.48 5.26 -9.65
N ARG A 52 0.83 5.19 -9.87
CA ARG A 52 1.67 4.26 -9.14
C ARG A 52 1.72 4.66 -7.67
N GLY A 53 1.54 3.70 -6.79
CA GLY A 53 1.64 3.97 -5.36
C GLY A 53 0.92 2.97 -4.50
N VAL A 54 0.95 3.25 -3.21
CA VAL A 54 0.35 2.41 -2.17
C VAL A 54 -0.70 3.23 -1.44
N THR A 55 -1.91 2.71 -1.35
CA THR A 55 -2.98 3.35 -0.58
C THR A 55 -3.16 2.59 0.71
N ILE A 56 -3.14 3.33 1.80
CA ILE A 56 -3.27 2.76 3.14
C ILE A 56 -4.51 3.34 3.83
N CYS A 57 -5.10 2.54 4.72
CA CYS A 57 -6.20 2.97 5.56
C CYS A 57 -5.71 2.85 7.00
N ASP A 58 -5.66 3.97 7.73
CA ASP A 58 -5.20 3.92 9.10
C ASP A 58 -6.30 3.44 10.03
N ASP A 59 -5.96 3.27 11.30
CA ASP A 59 -6.90 2.71 12.27
C ASP A 59 -8.07 3.66 12.57
N ASP A 60 -7.95 4.92 12.19
CA ASP A 60 -9.04 5.89 12.30
C ASP A 60 -9.92 5.94 11.04
N GLY A 61 -9.56 5.17 10.02
CA GLY A 61 -10.31 5.14 8.76
C GLY A 61 -9.86 6.16 7.74
N GLU A 62 -8.77 6.86 7.97
CA GLU A 62 -8.24 7.83 7.03
C GLU A 62 -7.49 7.12 5.90
N ILE A 63 -7.77 7.54 4.67
CA ILE A 63 -7.20 6.93 3.47
C ILE A 63 -6.10 7.86 2.93
N THR A 64 -4.93 7.31 2.70
CA THR A 64 -3.79 8.07 2.19
C THR A 64 -3.08 7.26 1.09
N THR A 65 -2.73 7.92 0.00
CA THR A 65 -1.95 7.31 -1.08
C THR A 65 -0.55 7.89 -1.07
N ILE A 66 0.44 7.02 -1.09
CA ILE A 66 1.85 7.40 -0.97
C ILE A 66 2.68 6.63 -1.99
N ASP A 67 3.89 7.10 -2.25
CA ASP A 67 4.81 6.38 -3.12
C ASP A 67 5.35 5.13 -2.41
N ASP A 68 5.60 4.10 -3.20
CA ASP A 68 6.36 2.97 -2.68
C ASP A 68 7.79 3.44 -2.37
N LYS A 69 8.47 2.75 -1.47
CA LYS A 69 9.81 3.10 -1.03
C LYS A 69 9.90 4.43 -0.28
N ASP A 70 8.74 4.98 0.11
CA ASP A 70 8.73 6.15 0.99
C ASP A 70 9.29 5.72 2.34
N GLU A 71 10.31 6.43 2.81
CA GLU A 71 10.99 6.05 4.05
C GLU A 71 10.08 6.15 5.28
N ARG A 72 9.01 6.91 5.20
CA ARG A 72 8.04 7.03 6.28
C ARG A 72 7.11 5.83 6.37
N LEU A 73 7.05 5.02 5.29
CA LEU A 73 6.20 3.83 5.23
C LEU A 73 7.02 2.63 5.68
N ILE A 74 6.68 2.08 6.83
CA ILE A 74 7.43 0.99 7.45
C ILE A 74 6.60 -0.26 7.44
N PHE A 75 7.13 -1.32 6.84
CA PHE A 75 6.50 -2.63 6.85
C PHE A 75 6.61 -3.25 8.24
N LEU A 76 5.49 -3.69 8.80
CA LEU A 76 5.46 -4.31 10.12
C LEU A 76 5.26 -5.82 10.02
N GLU A 77 4.22 -6.26 9.33
CA GLU A 77 3.98 -7.68 9.16
C GLU A 77 3.09 -7.93 7.95
N ARG A 78 3.17 -9.14 7.44
CA ARG A 78 2.34 -9.56 6.31
C ARG A 78 0.95 -9.87 6.82
N GLY A 79 -0.04 -9.15 6.30
CA GLY A 79 -1.42 -9.40 6.65
C GLY A 79 -2.06 -10.39 5.71
N THR A 80 -3.30 -10.78 6.04
CA THR A 80 -4.11 -11.65 5.19
C THR A 80 -5.35 -10.88 4.79
N VAL A 81 -5.64 -10.90 3.50
CA VAL A 81 -6.83 -10.24 2.97
C VAL A 81 -7.87 -11.26 2.63
#